data_b007a289aa7a09562fe566d8968137ff
#
_entry.id   b007a289aa7a09562fe566d8968137ff
#
_cell.length_a   1.000
_cell.length_b   1.000
_cell.length_c   1.000
_cell.angle_alpha   90.00
_cell.angle_beta   90.00
_cell.angle_gamma   90.00
#
_symmetry.space_group_name_H-M   'P 1'
#
loop_
_entity.id
_entity.type
_entity.pdbx_description
1 polymer ?
#
loop_
_entity_poly.entity_id
_entity_poly.type
_entity_poly.pdbx_seq_one_letter_code
_entity_poly.pdbx_strand_id
1 'polypeptide(L)'
;MKIDHIGIATNGIDDASKWWREALGVDFGKTEEVAEQKVRVAKLSLGESSIELLEPASADSPISKFLDKRGPGIHHIAVRVDDIRAELAKMKEKGARLIDEVPRTGAGGCLVAFVHPSSTGGVLLELVQNPDPSGQAK
;
A
#
# COMPACT_ATOMS: atom_id res chain seq x y z
N MET A 1 6.33 8.28 13.18
CA MET A 1 6.44 7.21 12.16
C MET A 1 5.87 5.91 12.71
N LYS A 2 5.09 5.20 11.93
CA LYS A 2 4.47 3.94 12.37
C LYS A 2 4.09 3.10 11.15
N ILE A 3 3.82 1.81 11.37
CA ILE A 3 3.29 0.96 10.31
C ILE A 3 1.87 1.41 10.01
N ASP A 4 1.62 1.81 8.77
CA ASP A 4 0.29 2.19 8.30
C ASP A 4 -0.53 0.96 7.95
N HIS A 5 0.03 0.11 7.10
CA HIS A 5 -0.64 -1.13 6.71
C HIS A 5 0.33 -2.17 6.16
N ILE A 6 -0.17 -3.40 6.07
CA ILE A 6 0.47 -4.48 5.34
C ILE A 6 -0.42 -4.78 4.14
N GLY A 7 0.14 -4.69 2.94
CA GLY A 7 -0.56 -4.98 1.71
C GLY A 7 -0.41 -6.45 1.32
N ILE A 8 -1.53 -7.11 1.07
CA ILE A 8 -1.58 -8.54 0.72
C ILE A 8 -2.22 -8.70 -0.65
N ALA A 9 -1.46 -9.27 -1.59
CA ALA A 9 -1.97 -9.56 -2.92
C ALA A 9 -2.88 -10.78 -2.87
N THR A 10 -4.05 -10.69 -3.51
CA THR A 10 -5.03 -11.77 -3.58
C THR A 10 -5.49 -11.98 -5.01
N ASN A 11 -6.00 -13.16 -5.29
CA ASN A 11 -6.67 -13.46 -6.56
C ASN A 11 -8.09 -12.88 -6.61
N GLY A 12 -8.67 -12.55 -5.46
CA GLY A 12 -9.97 -11.93 -5.36
C GLY A 12 -10.27 -11.51 -3.93
N ILE A 13 -10.65 -10.23 -3.76
CA ILE A 13 -10.91 -9.65 -2.46
C ILE A 13 -12.09 -10.34 -1.76
N ASP A 14 -13.15 -10.66 -2.50
CA ASP A 14 -14.36 -11.23 -1.88
C ASP A 14 -14.05 -12.55 -1.14
N ASP A 15 -13.36 -13.47 -1.79
CA ASP A 15 -13.01 -14.75 -1.17
C ASP A 15 -11.97 -14.57 -0.07
N ALA A 16 -10.95 -13.76 -0.31
CA ALA A 16 -9.89 -13.54 0.67
C ALA A 16 -10.43 -12.87 1.93
N SER A 17 -11.26 -11.85 1.78
CA SER A 17 -11.81 -11.10 2.93
C SER A 17 -12.71 -11.97 3.80
N LYS A 18 -13.37 -12.96 3.21
CA LYS A 18 -14.23 -13.87 3.96
C LYS A 18 -13.48 -14.60 5.05
N TRP A 19 -12.29 -15.14 4.74
CA TRP A 19 -11.47 -15.84 5.73
C TRP A 19 -11.08 -14.91 6.87
N TRP A 20 -10.63 -13.69 6.54
CA TRP A 20 -10.20 -12.72 7.55
C TRP A 20 -11.36 -12.30 8.46
N ARG A 21 -12.57 -12.05 7.89
CA ARG A 21 -13.73 -11.70 8.68
C ARG A 21 -14.13 -12.82 9.65
N GLU A 22 -14.16 -14.05 9.16
CA GLU A 22 -14.55 -15.20 9.96
C GLU A 22 -13.51 -15.50 11.06
N ALA A 23 -12.23 -15.39 10.73
CA ALA A 23 -11.16 -15.70 11.68
C ALA A 23 -11.00 -14.62 12.77
N LEU A 24 -11.13 -13.35 12.41
CA LEU A 24 -10.89 -12.24 13.34
C LEU A 24 -12.17 -11.59 13.86
N GLY A 25 -13.30 -11.88 13.25
CA GLY A 25 -14.58 -11.28 13.65
C GLY A 25 -14.68 -9.79 13.35
N VAL A 26 -13.94 -9.29 12.39
CA VAL A 26 -13.89 -7.87 12.02
C VAL A 26 -14.25 -7.72 10.55
N ASP A 27 -15.00 -6.69 10.21
CA ASP A 27 -15.41 -6.44 8.83
C ASP A 27 -14.44 -5.53 8.10
N PHE A 28 -14.28 -5.80 6.79
CA PHE A 28 -13.59 -4.90 5.89
C PHE A 28 -14.50 -3.74 5.51
N GLY A 29 -13.91 -2.57 5.24
CA GLY A 29 -14.63 -1.44 4.67
C GLY A 29 -14.97 -1.71 3.20
N LYS A 30 -15.52 -0.68 2.54
CA LYS A 30 -15.84 -0.78 1.12
C LYS A 30 -14.57 -0.95 0.30
N THR A 31 -14.67 -1.74 -0.77
CA THR A 31 -13.58 -1.87 -1.74
C THR A 31 -13.44 -0.56 -2.50
N GLU A 32 -12.21 -0.07 -2.57
CA GLU A 32 -11.88 1.17 -3.29
C GLU A 32 -11.01 0.82 -4.50
N GLU A 33 -11.26 1.46 -5.63
CA GLU A 33 -10.38 1.34 -6.79
C GLU A 33 -9.37 2.50 -6.79
N VAL A 34 -8.09 2.16 -6.84
CA VAL A 34 -7.00 3.14 -6.94
C VAL A 34 -6.50 3.11 -8.39
N ALA A 35 -7.05 3.99 -9.21
CA ALA A 35 -6.84 3.97 -10.66
C ALA A 35 -5.36 4.13 -11.04
N GLU A 36 -4.63 5.02 -10.37
CA GLU A 36 -3.21 5.25 -10.66
C GLU A 36 -2.35 4.00 -10.44
N GLN A 37 -2.75 3.13 -9.53
CA GLN A 37 -2.03 1.90 -9.20
C GLN A 37 -2.66 0.67 -9.83
N LYS A 38 -3.79 0.81 -10.52
CA LYS A 38 -4.50 -0.26 -11.20
C LYS A 38 -4.86 -1.41 -10.26
N VAL A 39 -5.31 -1.06 -9.05
CA VAL A 39 -5.68 -2.03 -8.02
C VAL A 39 -7.02 -1.71 -7.39
N ARG A 40 -7.69 -2.73 -6.87
CA ARG A 40 -8.79 -2.58 -5.93
C ARG A 40 -8.29 -2.98 -4.54
N VAL A 41 -8.74 -2.24 -3.54
CA VAL A 41 -8.24 -2.36 -2.16
C VAL A 41 -9.41 -2.52 -1.20
N ALA A 42 -9.33 -3.50 -0.31
CA ALA A 42 -10.24 -3.64 0.82
C ALA A 42 -9.43 -3.56 2.11
N LYS A 43 -9.84 -2.68 3.01
CA LYS A 43 -9.09 -2.35 4.22
C LYS A 43 -9.74 -2.94 5.46
N LEU A 44 -8.97 -3.71 6.24
CA LEU A 44 -9.34 -4.19 7.56
C LEU A 44 -8.59 -3.37 8.60
N SER A 45 -9.30 -2.54 9.35
CA SER A 45 -8.68 -1.68 10.38
C SER A 45 -8.42 -2.48 11.65
N LEU A 46 -7.18 -2.43 12.14
CA LEU A 46 -6.74 -3.11 13.35
C LEU A 46 -6.02 -2.09 14.25
N GLY A 47 -6.79 -1.29 14.99
CA GLY A 47 -6.22 -0.22 15.79
C GLY A 47 -5.62 0.87 14.92
N GLU A 48 -4.36 1.18 15.14
CA GLU A 48 -3.66 2.24 14.38
C GLU A 48 -3.11 1.74 13.04
N SER A 49 -3.12 0.44 12.81
CA SER A 49 -2.64 -0.16 11.57
C SER A 49 -3.77 -0.90 10.88
N SER A 50 -3.55 -1.32 9.64
CA SER A 50 -4.54 -2.09 8.91
C SER A 50 -3.89 -3.16 8.04
N ILE A 51 -4.72 -4.11 7.63
CA ILE A 51 -4.40 -5.04 6.55
C ILE A 51 -5.17 -4.56 5.32
N GLU A 52 -4.48 -4.45 4.19
CA GLU A 52 -5.12 -4.10 2.93
C GLU A 52 -5.02 -5.28 1.98
N LEU A 53 -6.18 -5.81 1.58
CA LEU A 53 -6.25 -6.84 0.56
C LEU A 53 -6.30 -6.16 -0.80
N LEU A 54 -5.47 -6.64 -1.73
CA LEU A 54 -5.30 -6.06 -3.04
C LEU A 54 -5.70 -7.08 -4.10
N GLU A 55 -6.45 -6.62 -5.11
CA GLU A 55 -6.66 -7.40 -6.32
C GLU A 55 -6.37 -6.53 -7.55
N PRO A 56 -5.91 -7.13 -8.66
CA PRO A 56 -5.63 -6.33 -9.84
C PRO A 56 -6.92 -5.79 -10.45
N ALA A 57 -6.92 -4.51 -10.84
CA ALA A 57 -8.03 -3.91 -11.57
C ALA A 57 -7.90 -4.11 -13.08
N SER A 58 -6.72 -4.54 -13.55
CA SER A 58 -6.47 -4.79 -14.97
C SER A 58 -5.31 -5.78 -15.12
N ALA A 59 -5.19 -6.36 -16.32
CA ALA A 59 -4.15 -7.36 -16.60
C ALA A 59 -2.73 -6.78 -16.48
N ASP A 60 -2.55 -5.49 -16.70
CA ASP A 60 -1.25 -4.82 -16.60
C ASP A 60 -0.96 -4.23 -15.22
N SER A 61 -1.78 -4.58 -14.21
CA SER A 61 -1.54 -4.17 -12.83
C SER A 61 -0.24 -4.79 -12.28
N PRO A 62 0.51 -4.04 -11.46
CA PRO A 62 1.66 -4.62 -10.74
C PRO A 62 1.27 -5.83 -9.89
N ILE A 63 0.03 -5.87 -9.38
CA ILE A 63 -0.46 -7.01 -8.60
C ILE A 63 -0.63 -8.24 -9.48
N SER A 64 -1.07 -8.09 -10.74
CA SER A 64 -1.13 -9.21 -11.68
C SER A 64 0.24 -9.85 -11.87
N LYS A 65 1.27 -9.01 -12.05
CA LYS A 65 2.65 -9.49 -12.23
C LYS A 65 3.17 -10.20 -10.97
N PHE A 66 2.84 -9.67 -9.81
CA PHE A 66 3.23 -10.28 -8.53
C PHE A 66 2.58 -11.65 -8.36
N LEU A 67 1.27 -11.74 -8.63
CA LEU A 67 0.53 -13.00 -8.52
C LEU A 67 1.08 -14.06 -9.48
N ASP A 68 1.43 -13.67 -10.69
CA ASP A 68 1.99 -14.59 -11.70
C ASP A 68 3.34 -15.15 -11.24
N LYS A 69 4.16 -14.34 -10.57
CA LYS A 69 5.51 -14.76 -10.13
C LYS A 69 5.51 -15.49 -8.81
N ARG A 70 4.68 -15.05 -7.85
CA ARG A 70 4.77 -15.50 -6.45
C ARG A 70 3.48 -16.08 -5.90
N GLY A 71 2.34 -15.89 -6.58
CA GLY A 71 1.02 -16.23 -6.05
C GLY A 71 0.60 -15.25 -4.94
N PRO A 72 -0.55 -15.52 -4.29
CA PRO A 72 -1.04 -14.65 -3.21
C PRO A 72 -0.09 -14.60 -2.02
N GLY A 73 -0.04 -13.44 -1.36
CA GLY A 73 0.80 -13.26 -0.18
C GLY A 73 1.10 -11.80 0.08
N ILE A 74 1.97 -11.55 1.05
CA ILE A 74 2.38 -10.18 1.40
C ILE A 74 3.07 -9.54 0.20
N HIS A 75 2.56 -8.36 -0.19
CA HIS A 75 3.09 -7.60 -1.32
C HIS A 75 3.99 -6.46 -0.85
N HIS A 76 3.60 -5.73 0.20
CA HIS A 76 4.38 -4.60 0.69
C HIS A 76 4.06 -4.29 2.15
N ILE A 77 4.96 -3.52 2.77
CA ILE A 77 4.77 -2.93 4.08
C ILE A 77 4.76 -1.42 3.89
N ALA A 78 3.75 -0.75 4.44
CA ALA A 78 3.61 0.69 4.34
C ALA A 78 3.89 1.35 5.69
N VAL A 79 4.71 2.39 5.68
CA VAL A 79 5.07 3.17 6.86
C VAL A 79 4.50 4.57 6.72
N ARG A 80 3.76 5.01 7.74
CA ARG A 80 3.21 6.36 7.78
C ARG A 80 4.26 7.36 8.22
N VAL A 81 4.39 8.44 7.44
CA VAL A 81 5.34 9.52 7.71
C VAL A 81 4.59 10.85 7.74
N ASP A 82 5.18 11.85 8.39
CA ASP A 82 4.57 13.19 8.48
C ASP A 82 4.79 14.00 7.21
N ASP A 83 5.95 13.87 6.59
CA ASP A 83 6.33 14.62 5.38
C ASP A 83 7.02 13.67 4.40
N ILE A 84 6.24 13.15 3.46
CA ILE A 84 6.72 12.14 2.52
C ILE A 84 7.82 12.68 1.60
N ARG A 85 7.71 13.95 1.20
CA ARG A 85 8.71 14.55 0.31
C ARG A 85 10.06 14.70 1.01
N ALA A 86 10.04 15.08 2.28
CA ALA A 86 11.26 15.18 3.08
C ALA A 86 11.91 13.79 3.29
N GLU A 87 11.08 12.78 3.54
CA GLU A 87 11.59 11.41 3.70
C GLU A 87 12.20 10.86 2.42
N LEU A 88 11.54 11.08 1.26
CA LEU A 88 12.09 10.67 -0.03
C LEU A 88 13.40 11.36 -0.34
N ALA A 89 13.52 12.66 -0.05
CA ALA A 89 14.75 13.41 -0.26
C ALA A 89 15.90 12.82 0.57
N LYS A 90 15.65 12.52 1.84
CA LYS A 90 16.65 11.90 2.72
C LYS A 90 17.09 10.53 2.21
N MET A 91 16.15 9.71 1.77
CA MET A 91 16.45 8.38 1.24
C MET A 91 17.28 8.47 -0.04
N LYS A 92 16.91 9.38 -0.94
CA LYS A 92 17.65 9.59 -2.18
C LYS A 92 19.09 10.04 -1.90
N GLU A 93 19.27 10.95 -0.95
CA GLU A 93 20.59 11.44 -0.54
C GLU A 93 21.47 10.30 0.00
N LYS A 94 20.85 9.32 0.67
CA LYS A 94 21.55 8.15 1.19
C LYS A 94 21.75 7.05 0.15
N GLY A 95 21.37 7.28 -1.10
CA GLY A 95 21.59 6.35 -2.20
C GLY A 95 20.48 5.31 -2.38
N ALA A 96 19.33 5.48 -1.77
CA ALA A 96 18.23 4.55 -1.94
C ALA A 96 17.68 4.61 -3.37
N ARG A 97 17.30 3.46 -3.91
CA ARG A 97 16.64 3.36 -5.19
C ARG A 97 15.13 3.55 -5.00
N LEU A 98 14.63 4.70 -5.43
CA LEU A 98 13.21 5.03 -5.32
C LEU A 98 12.48 4.57 -6.58
N ILE A 99 11.34 3.89 -6.41
CA ILE A 99 10.45 3.60 -7.54
C ILE A 99 9.72 4.89 -7.90
N ASP A 100 9.24 5.62 -6.88
CA ASP A 100 8.59 6.91 -7.06
C ASP A 100 9.46 8.01 -6.44
N GLU A 101 9.96 8.91 -7.25
CA GLU A 101 10.67 10.09 -6.75
C GLU A 101 9.70 11.19 -6.35
N VAL A 102 8.50 11.17 -6.91
CA VAL A 102 7.41 12.10 -6.61
C VAL A 102 6.23 11.30 -6.08
N PRO A 103 5.62 11.69 -4.95
CA PRO A 103 4.48 10.97 -4.42
C PRO A 103 3.29 10.94 -5.38
N ARG A 104 2.53 9.85 -5.32
CA ARG A 104 1.30 9.65 -6.08
C ARG A 104 0.11 9.56 -5.14
N THR A 105 -1.10 9.69 -5.65
CA THR A 105 -2.31 9.49 -4.88
C THR A 105 -2.59 8.00 -4.73
N GLY A 106 -2.80 7.57 -3.49
CA GLY A 106 -3.15 6.19 -3.15
C GLY A 106 -4.54 6.10 -2.53
N ALA A 107 -4.80 4.96 -1.90
CA ALA A 107 -6.08 4.69 -1.24
C ALA A 107 -6.40 5.76 -0.19
N GLY A 108 -7.66 6.15 -0.10
CA GLY A 108 -8.12 7.14 0.87
C GLY A 108 -7.62 8.55 0.64
N GLY A 109 -7.08 8.85 -0.53
CA GLY A 109 -6.53 10.18 -0.85
C GLY A 109 -5.17 10.45 -0.22
N CYS A 110 -4.50 9.45 0.32
CA CYS A 110 -3.16 9.59 0.88
C CYS A 110 -2.13 9.83 -0.23
N LEU A 111 -1.01 10.47 0.12
CA LEU A 111 0.16 10.49 -0.75
C LEU A 111 0.99 9.24 -0.48
N VAL A 112 1.43 8.58 -1.54
CA VAL A 112 2.20 7.34 -1.43
C VAL A 112 3.41 7.37 -2.36
N ALA A 113 4.46 6.64 -1.97
CA ALA A 113 5.64 6.45 -2.80
C ALA A 113 6.32 5.14 -2.42
N PHE A 114 6.81 4.41 -3.42
CA PHE A 114 7.45 3.12 -3.21
C PHE A 114 8.97 3.22 -3.32
N VAL A 115 9.64 2.46 -2.45
CA VAL A 115 11.09 2.29 -2.44
C VAL A 115 11.41 0.89 -2.93
N HIS A 116 12.36 0.78 -3.87
CA HIS A 116 12.69 -0.50 -4.50
C HIS A 116 13.25 -1.50 -3.47
N PRO A 117 12.86 -2.78 -3.58
CA PRO A 117 13.33 -3.82 -2.65
C PRO A 117 14.84 -3.97 -2.56
N SER A 118 15.59 -3.60 -3.60
CA SER A 118 17.05 -3.66 -3.56
C SER A 118 17.64 -2.77 -2.47
N SER A 119 16.94 -1.71 -2.07
CA SER A 119 17.41 -0.79 -1.01
C SER A 119 17.03 -1.24 0.39
N THR A 120 16.08 -2.17 0.51
CA THR A 120 15.51 -2.59 1.80
C THR A 120 15.88 -4.02 2.19
N GLY A 121 16.68 -4.69 1.38
CA GLY A 121 17.01 -6.09 1.62
C GLY A 121 15.91 -7.08 1.19
N GLY A 122 15.06 -6.68 0.24
CA GLY A 122 14.07 -7.58 -0.35
C GLY A 122 12.61 -7.25 -0.06
N VAL A 123 12.35 -6.17 0.68
CA VAL A 123 10.97 -5.78 1.03
C VAL A 123 10.54 -4.59 0.19
N LEU A 124 9.40 -4.67 -0.48
CA LEU A 124 8.80 -3.50 -1.12
C LEU A 124 8.24 -2.60 -0.02
N LEU A 125 8.83 -1.42 0.12
CA LEU A 125 8.45 -0.45 1.13
C LEU A 125 7.60 0.64 0.51
N GLU A 126 6.47 0.95 1.13
CA GLU A 126 5.64 2.10 0.78
C GLU A 126 5.74 3.15 1.87
N LEU A 127 5.91 4.41 1.48
CA LEU A 127 5.74 5.53 2.40
C LEU A 127 4.35 6.11 2.18
N VAL A 128 3.67 6.46 3.28
CA VAL A 128 2.30 6.99 3.24
C VAL A 128 2.22 8.25 4.07
N GLN A 129 1.66 9.30 3.49
CA GLN A 129 1.31 10.51 4.21
C GLN A 129 -0.19 10.70 4.15
N ASN A 130 -0.84 10.82 5.31
CA ASN A 130 -2.28 11.05 5.37
C ASN A 130 -2.65 12.38 4.74
N PRO A 131 -3.87 12.53 4.22
CA PRO A 131 -4.36 13.82 3.75
C PRO A 131 -4.29 14.84 4.88
N ASP A 132 -3.97 16.10 4.53
CA ASP A 132 -3.99 17.20 5.49
C ASP A 132 -5.43 17.42 5.98
N PRO A 133 -5.69 17.33 7.31
CA PRO A 133 -7.04 17.54 7.83
C PRO A 133 -7.64 18.91 7.50
N SER A 134 -6.80 19.92 7.24
CA SER A 134 -7.27 21.25 6.82
C SER A 134 -7.61 21.33 5.33
N GLY A 135 -7.35 20.26 4.56
CA GLY A 135 -7.55 20.23 3.12
C GLY A 135 -6.47 20.99 2.33
N GLN A 136 -5.39 21.39 2.99
CA GLN A 136 -4.29 22.06 2.32
C GLN A 136 -3.20 21.06 1.96
N ALA A 137 -2.76 21.08 0.71
CA ALA A 137 -1.62 20.28 0.29
C ALA A 137 -0.34 20.83 0.89
N LYS A 138 0.48 19.95 1.42
CA LYS A 138 1.80 20.32 1.94
C LYS A 138 2.89 20.02 0.91
#